data_f041660b4e07c1a0fce3e5a3d80ef003
#
_entry.id   f041660b4e07c1a0fce3e5a3d80ef003
#
_cell.length_a   1.000
_cell.length_b   1.000
_cell.length_c   1.000
_cell.angle_alpha   90.00
_cell.angle_beta   90.00
_cell.angle_gamma   90.00
#
_symmetry.space_group_name_H-M   'P 1'
#
loop_
_entity.id
_entity.type
_entity.pdbx_description
1 polymer ?
#
loop_
_entity_poly.entity_id
_entity_poly.type
_entity_poly.pdbx_seq_one_letter_code
_entity_poly.pdbx_strand_id
1 'polypeptide(L)'
;LIDDKKYCCEDCYRKISGEDVEPGIEVELSPKDIYDALCKNVYGQERAKKILSNAGYLHLKRVGGELEGIDKSNVLLIGNSGTGKTYLIKTLASILNVPYTCVSATALTENGYVGADAESVIKKLEVAAGGNRKLAEKGIVFIDEIDKLSGTSSKTASGSTVIGREGVQ
;
A
#
# COMPACT_ATOMS: atom_id res chain seq x y z
N LEU A 1 21.74 -2.85 23.60
CA LEU A 1 21.20 -1.52 23.32
C LEU A 1 20.94 -1.47 21.83
N ILE A 2 19.72 -1.78 21.42
CA ILE A 2 19.22 -1.73 20.06
C ILE A 2 18.93 -0.24 19.83
N ASP A 3 19.43 0.32 18.75
CA ASP A 3 19.17 1.70 18.35
C ASP A 3 17.72 1.82 17.88
N ASP A 4 16.81 2.02 18.84
CA ASP A 4 15.35 1.97 18.67
C ASP A 4 14.77 3.13 17.85
N LYS A 5 15.59 4.14 17.52
CA LYS A 5 15.16 5.35 16.81
C LYS A 5 14.79 5.13 15.33
N LYS A 6 15.18 4.00 14.75
CA LYS A 6 15.11 3.79 13.29
C LYS A 6 13.82 3.11 12.80
N TYR A 7 12.96 2.58 13.71
CA TYR A 7 11.82 1.73 13.33
C TYR A 7 10.57 1.95 14.17
N CYS A 8 10.50 3.00 14.95
CA CYS A 8 9.34 3.32 15.77
C CYS A 8 8.47 4.36 15.03
N CYS A 9 7.13 4.18 15.00
CA CYS A 9 6.25 5.23 14.53
C CYS A 9 6.32 6.43 15.50
N GLU A 10 6.01 7.64 15.01
CA GLU A 10 6.03 8.86 15.84
C GLU A 10 5.23 8.72 17.13
N ASP A 11 4.08 8.07 17.09
CA ASP A 11 3.23 7.84 18.26
C ASP A 11 3.89 6.90 19.28
N CYS A 12 4.61 5.89 18.81
CA CYS A 12 5.36 4.99 19.69
C CYS A 12 6.59 5.70 20.28
N TYR A 13 7.26 6.53 19.50
CA TYR A 13 8.41 7.29 19.95
C TYR A 13 8.00 8.37 20.96
N ARG A 14 6.92 9.12 20.72
CA ARG A 14 6.35 10.07 21.69
C ARG A 14 5.97 9.44 23.04
N LYS A 15 5.43 8.22 23.00
CA LYS A 15 5.08 7.48 24.23
C LYS A 15 6.32 7.02 25.02
N ILE A 16 7.45 6.84 24.37
CA ILE A 16 8.68 6.31 24.98
C ILE A 16 9.64 7.43 25.39
N SER A 17 9.78 8.48 24.60
CA SER A 17 10.77 9.54 24.82
C SER A 17 10.25 10.77 25.55
N GLY A 18 8.95 11.03 25.53
CA GLY A 18 8.36 12.23 26.15
C GLY A 18 8.83 13.55 25.53
N GLU A 19 9.53 13.51 24.38
CA GLU A 19 10.04 14.68 23.67
C GLU A 19 9.15 15.01 22.47
N ASP A 20 8.88 16.29 22.27
CA ASP A 20 8.28 16.81 21.04
C ASP A 20 9.31 16.68 19.91
N VAL A 21 9.13 15.66 19.06
CA VAL A 21 9.97 15.47 17.87
C VAL A 21 9.52 16.49 16.83
N GLU A 22 10.41 17.40 16.45
CA GLU A 22 10.20 18.26 15.30
C GLU A 22 9.94 17.39 14.05
N PRO A 23 8.92 17.70 13.22
CA PRO A 23 8.66 16.97 11.98
C PRO A 23 9.75 17.32 10.98
N GLY A 24 10.81 16.51 10.88
CA GLY A 24 11.88 16.86 9.98
C GLY A 24 13.10 15.93 9.89
N ILE A 25 13.11 14.78 10.56
CA ILE A 25 14.17 13.80 10.28
C ILE A 25 13.65 12.90 9.15
N GLU A 26 13.84 13.32 7.91
CA GLU A 26 13.78 12.43 6.75
C GLU A 26 14.92 11.43 6.87
N VAL A 27 14.66 10.27 7.46
CA VAL A 27 15.59 9.16 7.39
C VAL A 27 15.62 8.72 5.93
N GLU A 28 16.71 9.03 5.23
CA GLU A 28 16.89 8.61 3.84
C GLU A 28 17.07 7.09 3.79
N LEU A 29 15.94 6.35 3.73
CA LEU A 29 15.94 4.91 3.64
C LEU A 29 16.45 4.48 2.26
N SER A 30 17.55 3.76 2.22
CA SER A 30 18.01 3.11 0.98
C SER A 30 17.15 1.87 0.66
N PRO A 31 17.14 1.38 -0.59
CA PRO A 31 16.47 0.12 -0.93
C PRO A 31 16.96 -1.06 -0.09
N LYS A 32 18.23 -1.03 0.31
CA LYS A 32 18.84 -2.05 1.16
C LYS A 32 18.29 -1.98 2.59
N ASP A 33 18.16 -0.79 3.16
CA ASP A 33 17.60 -0.63 4.51
C ASP A 33 16.15 -1.14 4.58
N ILE A 34 15.34 -0.83 3.56
CA ILE A 34 13.96 -1.33 3.44
C ILE A 34 13.95 -2.86 3.31
N TYR A 35 14.84 -3.43 2.49
CA TYR A 35 14.96 -4.87 2.33
C TYR A 35 15.35 -5.56 3.64
N ASP A 36 16.37 -5.05 4.33
CA ASP A 36 16.86 -5.61 5.59
C ASP A 36 15.78 -5.53 6.69
N ALA A 37 14.99 -4.43 6.72
CA ALA A 37 13.86 -4.29 7.62
C ALA A 37 12.72 -5.28 7.28
N LEU A 38 12.43 -5.52 5.99
CA LEU A 38 11.49 -6.55 5.57
C LEU A 38 11.96 -7.96 5.96
N CYS A 39 13.25 -8.26 5.85
CA CYS A 39 13.81 -9.55 6.23
C CYS A 39 13.70 -9.85 7.72
N LYS A 40 13.68 -8.84 8.58
CA LYS A 40 13.47 -9.01 10.02
C LYS A 40 12.03 -9.43 10.36
N ASN A 41 11.06 -9.02 9.56
CA ASN A 41 9.64 -9.19 9.85
C ASN A 41 8.98 -10.28 9.00
N VAL A 42 9.52 -10.57 7.80
CA VAL A 42 8.92 -11.49 6.83
C VAL A 42 9.92 -12.59 6.48
N TYR A 43 9.55 -13.83 6.76
CA TYR A 43 10.35 -14.99 6.41
C TYR A 43 10.16 -15.40 4.94
N GLY A 44 11.25 -15.73 4.24
CA GLY A 44 11.21 -16.14 2.83
C GLY A 44 10.87 -15.00 1.87
N GLN A 45 10.38 -15.33 0.68
CA GLN A 45 9.93 -14.40 -0.37
C GLN A 45 10.99 -13.37 -0.81
N GLU A 46 12.24 -13.77 -0.91
CA GLU A 46 13.40 -12.92 -1.17
C GLU A 46 13.23 -12.04 -2.43
N ARG A 47 12.68 -12.63 -3.50
CA ARG A 47 12.44 -11.91 -4.76
C ARG A 47 11.40 -10.80 -4.58
N ALA A 48 10.28 -11.10 -3.90
CA ALA A 48 9.23 -10.13 -3.65
C ALA A 48 9.74 -9.00 -2.76
N LYS A 49 10.48 -9.30 -1.69
CA LYS A 49 11.09 -8.30 -0.81
C LYS A 49 12.03 -7.35 -1.56
N LYS A 50 12.89 -7.87 -2.45
CA LYS A 50 13.79 -7.05 -3.28
C LYS A 50 13.03 -6.09 -4.18
N ILE A 51 12.00 -6.58 -4.88
CA ILE A 51 11.19 -5.75 -5.78
C ILE A 51 10.43 -4.68 -4.99
N LEU A 52 9.83 -5.06 -3.87
CA LEU A 52 9.06 -4.14 -3.03
C LEU A 52 9.92 -3.10 -2.34
N SER A 53 11.15 -3.46 -1.95
CA SER A 53 12.10 -2.50 -1.38
C SER A 53 12.46 -1.40 -2.39
N ASN A 54 12.70 -1.76 -3.65
CA ASN A 54 12.92 -0.80 -4.72
C ASN A 54 11.66 0.04 -5.00
N ALA A 55 10.49 -0.59 -5.09
CA ALA A 55 9.24 0.12 -5.33
C ALA A 55 8.92 1.11 -4.19
N GLY A 56 9.14 0.70 -2.94
CA GLY A 56 8.98 1.54 -1.77
C GLY A 56 9.93 2.73 -1.75
N TYR A 57 11.19 2.51 -2.08
CA TYR A 57 12.18 3.57 -2.20
C TYR A 57 11.78 4.60 -3.28
N LEU A 58 11.42 4.13 -4.48
CA LEU A 58 10.96 5.01 -5.56
C LEU A 58 9.68 5.76 -5.20
N HIS A 59 8.81 5.13 -4.40
CA HIS A 59 7.62 5.80 -3.88
C HIS A 59 7.99 6.96 -2.95
N LEU A 60 8.90 6.75 -1.99
CA LEU A 60 9.35 7.81 -1.08
C LEU A 60 10.02 8.97 -1.85
N LYS A 61 10.91 8.67 -2.80
CA LYS A 61 11.56 9.68 -3.64
C LYS A 61 10.57 10.50 -4.47
N ARG A 62 9.53 9.84 -5.01
CA ARG A 62 8.46 10.55 -5.76
C ARG A 62 7.66 11.47 -4.85
N VAL A 63 7.29 10.98 -3.68
CA VAL A 63 6.54 11.76 -2.68
C VAL A 63 7.36 12.95 -2.16
N GLY A 64 8.67 12.79 -2.06
CA GLY A 64 9.63 13.87 -1.73
C GLY A 64 9.86 14.88 -2.87
N GLY A 65 9.30 14.64 -4.08
CA GLY A 65 9.48 15.53 -5.23
C GLY A 65 10.83 15.35 -5.95
N GLU A 66 11.61 14.33 -5.62
CA GLU A 66 12.94 14.10 -6.20
C GLU A 66 12.94 13.37 -7.55
N LEU A 67 11.76 12.82 -7.97
CA LEU A 67 11.62 12.08 -9.21
C LEU A 67 10.68 12.81 -10.17
N GLU A 68 11.21 13.76 -10.94
CA GLU A 68 10.53 14.36 -12.06
C GLU A 68 10.66 13.47 -13.31
N GLY A 69 9.56 13.30 -14.06
CA GLY A 69 9.55 12.57 -15.33
C GLY A 69 9.59 11.04 -15.24
N ILE A 70 9.52 10.47 -14.04
CA ILE A 70 9.38 9.02 -13.87
C ILE A 70 7.93 8.68 -13.50
N ASP A 71 7.27 7.92 -14.38
CA ASP A 71 5.89 7.50 -14.18
C ASP A 71 5.72 6.61 -12.94
N LYS A 72 4.55 6.74 -12.31
CA LYS A 72 4.17 5.88 -11.19
C LYS A 72 3.95 4.45 -11.70
N SER A 73 4.69 3.50 -11.15
CA SER A 73 4.48 2.08 -11.41
C SER A 73 3.64 1.44 -10.31
N ASN A 74 2.65 0.64 -10.70
CA ASN A 74 1.91 -0.23 -9.79
C ASN A 74 2.60 -1.59 -9.71
N VAL A 75 2.49 -2.26 -8.56
CA VAL A 75 3.07 -3.58 -8.32
C VAL A 75 1.97 -4.63 -8.27
N LEU A 76 2.06 -5.66 -9.11
CA LEU A 76 1.17 -6.81 -9.07
C LEU A 76 1.83 -7.95 -8.28
N LEU A 77 1.16 -8.41 -7.22
CA LEU A 77 1.58 -9.57 -6.42
C LEU A 77 0.76 -10.79 -6.80
N ILE A 78 1.43 -11.81 -7.34
CA ILE A 78 0.81 -13.08 -7.74
C ILE A 78 1.29 -14.18 -6.79
N GLY A 79 0.36 -14.96 -6.26
CA GLY A 79 0.68 -16.10 -5.39
C GLY A 79 -0.58 -16.67 -4.73
N ASN A 80 -0.47 -17.90 -4.23
CA ASN A 80 -1.57 -18.59 -3.58
C ASN A 80 -2.10 -17.84 -2.35
N SER A 81 -3.33 -18.13 -1.95
CA SER A 81 -3.88 -17.61 -0.69
C SER A 81 -3.01 -18.09 0.49
N GLY A 82 -2.89 -17.25 1.52
CA GLY A 82 -2.10 -17.58 2.71
C GLY A 82 -0.57 -17.42 2.55
N THR A 83 -0.05 -17.00 1.40
CA THR A 83 1.39 -16.77 1.20
C THR A 83 1.92 -15.48 1.84
N GLY A 84 1.08 -14.71 2.53
CA GLY A 84 1.49 -13.51 3.25
C GLY A 84 1.59 -12.23 2.41
N LYS A 85 0.98 -12.18 1.22
CA LYS A 85 1.00 -10.98 0.35
C LYS A 85 0.55 -9.71 1.07
N THR A 86 -0.62 -9.76 1.71
CA THR A 86 -1.19 -8.65 2.47
C THR A 86 -0.30 -8.24 3.64
N TYR A 87 0.25 -9.23 4.36
CA TYR A 87 1.18 -8.97 5.47
C TYR A 87 2.46 -8.28 4.99
N LEU A 88 3.02 -8.72 3.86
CA LEU A 88 4.22 -8.15 3.27
C LEU A 88 4.03 -6.65 2.93
N ILE A 89 2.90 -6.28 2.32
CA ILE A 89 2.61 -4.88 1.98
C ILE A 89 2.33 -4.04 3.22
N LYS A 90 1.59 -4.58 4.20
CA LYS A 90 1.35 -3.90 5.48
C LYS A 90 2.66 -3.61 6.20
N THR A 91 3.57 -4.59 6.23
CA THR A 91 4.91 -4.42 6.83
C THR A 91 5.72 -3.37 6.06
N LEU A 92 5.70 -3.39 4.72
CA LEU A 92 6.35 -2.37 3.92
C LEU A 92 5.84 -0.96 4.26
N ALA A 93 4.52 -0.75 4.27
CA ALA A 93 3.93 0.55 4.61
C ALA A 93 4.35 1.05 6.00
N SER A 94 4.43 0.14 6.97
CA SER A 94 4.93 0.44 8.32
C SER A 94 6.41 0.85 8.31
N ILE A 95 7.27 0.17 7.54
CA ILE A 95 8.69 0.51 7.41
C ILE A 95 8.88 1.88 6.75
N LEU A 96 8.04 2.19 5.74
CA LEU A 96 8.07 3.46 5.04
C LEU A 96 7.40 4.61 5.82
N ASN A 97 6.75 4.29 6.94
CA ASN A 97 5.97 5.22 7.75
C ASN A 97 4.91 5.99 6.93
N VAL A 98 4.18 5.28 6.07
CA VAL A 98 3.10 5.84 5.24
C VAL A 98 1.76 5.21 5.58
N PRO A 99 0.64 5.94 5.43
CA PRO A 99 -0.70 5.38 5.61
C PRO A 99 -0.94 4.19 4.69
N TYR A 100 -1.68 3.21 5.19
CA TYR A 100 -1.99 1.99 4.47
C TYR A 100 -3.48 1.67 4.57
N THR A 101 -4.08 1.28 3.45
CA THR A 101 -5.41 0.70 3.42
C THR A 101 -5.45 -0.54 2.54
N CYS A 102 -6.28 -1.51 2.93
CA CYS A 102 -6.55 -2.71 2.17
C CYS A 102 -8.04 -2.73 1.77
N VAL A 103 -8.31 -3.00 0.50
CA VAL A 103 -9.66 -3.11 -0.03
C VAL A 103 -9.77 -4.38 -0.87
N SER A 104 -10.92 -5.07 -0.79
CA SER A 104 -11.21 -6.17 -1.71
C SER A 104 -11.71 -5.60 -3.04
N ALA A 105 -11.18 -6.14 -4.14
CA ALA A 105 -11.63 -5.76 -5.47
C ALA A 105 -13.13 -6.07 -5.69
N THR A 106 -13.65 -7.14 -5.08
CA THR A 106 -15.09 -7.48 -5.15
C THR A 106 -15.96 -6.42 -4.49
N ALA A 107 -15.52 -5.85 -3.37
CA ALA A 107 -16.27 -4.80 -2.69
C ALA A 107 -16.35 -3.49 -3.50
N LEU A 108 -15.40 -3.29 -4.42
CA LEU A 108 -15.40 -2.12 -5.31
C LEU A 108 -16.41 -2.23 -6.46
N THR A 109 -16.91 -3.43 -6.77
CA THR A 109 -17.81 -3.69 -7.91
C THR A 109 -19.26 -3.93 -7.51
N GLU A 110 -19.54 -4.37 -6.28
CA GLU A 110 -20.89 -4.72 -5.82
C GLU A 110 -21.81 -3.51 -5.71
N ASN A 111 -21.30 -2.31 -5.54
CA ASN A 111 -22.11 -1.10 -5.33
C ASN A 111 -22.53 -0.36 -6.62
N GLY A 112 -22.10 -0.80 -7.80
CA GLY A 112 -22.60 -0.34 -9.10
C GLY A 112 -22.37 1.12 -9.50
N TYR A 113 -21.70 1.91 -8.71
CA TYR A 113 -21.34 3.31 -8.98
C TYR A 113 -19.82 3.48 -8.99
N VAL A 114 -19.23 3.48 -10.14
CA VAL A 114 -17.75 3.55 -10.35
C VAL A 114 -17.07 4.72 -9.63
N GLY A 115 -17.77 5.82 -9.37
CA GLY A 115 -17.23 6.98 -8.66
C GLY A 115 -17.25 6.85 -7.13
N ALA A 116 -18.30 6.23 -6.55
CA ALA A 116 -18.46 6.10 -5.11
C ALA A 116 -17.42 5.17 -4.48
N ASP A 117 -16.94 4.19 -5.24
CA ASP A 117 -16.00 3.17 -4.76
C ASP A 117 -14.57 3.73 -4.63
N ALA A 118 -14.11 4.51 -5.60
CA ALA A 118 -12.81 5.18 -5.52
C ALA A 118 -12.76 6.19 -4.36
N GLU A 119 -13.84 6.96 -4.15
CA GLU A 119 -13.94 7.90 -3.02
C GLU A 119 -13.91 7.16 -1.68
N SER A 120 -14.52 5.98 -1.58
CA SER A 120 -14.52 5.17 -0.36
C SER A 120 -13.11 4.70 0.01
N VAL A 121 -12.28 4.36 -0.98
CA VAL A 121 -10.88 3.98 -0.78
C VAL A 121 -10.06 5.16 -0.27
N ILE A 122 -10.25 6.33 -0.89
CA ILE A 122 -9.56 7.57 -0.48
C ILE A 122 -9.96 7.94 0.96
N LYS A 123 -11.25 7.88 1.30
CA LYS A 123 -11.72 8.13 2.67
C LYS A 123 -11.10 7.17 3.70
N LYS A 124 -10.98 5.88 3.37
CA LYS A 124 -10.31 4.91 4.23
C LYS A 124 -8.83 5.26 4.43
N LEU A 125 -8.16 5.73 3.38
CA LEU A 125 -6.77 6.14 3.46
C LEU A 125 -6.61 7.43 4.28
N GLU A 126 -7.53 8.39 4.14
CA GLU A 126 -7.57 9.61 4.96
C GLU A 126 -7.78 9.29 6.46
N VAL A 127 -8.66 8.34 6.78
CA VAL A 127 -8.85 7.86 8.16
C VAL A 127 -7.57 7.20 8.67
N ALA A 128 -6.90 6.38 7.87
CA ALA A 128 -5.61 5.77 8.22
C ALA A 128 -4.50 6.81 8.42
N ALA A 129 -4.60 7.96 7.76
CA ALA A 129 -3.71 9.11 7.92
C ALA A 129 -4.10 10.06 9.08
N GLY A 130 -5.06 9.67 9.93
CA GLY A 130 -5.54 10.52 11.03
C GLY A 130 -6.24 11.79 10.57
N GLY A 131 -6.84 11.81 9.37
CA GLY A 131 -7.49 12.99 8.77
C GLY A 131 -6.52 13.94 8.07
N ASN A 132 -5.22 13.65 8.05
CA ASN A 132 -4.23 14.45 7.36
C ASN A 132 -4.19 14.09 5.86
N ARG A 133 -4.80 14.93 5.03
CA ARG A 133 -4.89 14.72 3.58
C ARG A 133 -3.52 14.65 2.90
N LYS A 134 -2.59 15.55 3.26
CA LYS A 134 -1.23 15.53 2.70
C LYS A 134 -0.48 14.25 3.03
N LEU A 135 -0.73 13.67 4.20
CA LEU A 135 -0.16 12.39 4.58
C LEU A 135 -0.86 11.24 3.83
N ALA A 136 -2.18 11.31 3.63
CA ALA A 136 -2.94 10.33 2.86
C ALA A 136 -2.44 10.24 1.40
N GLU A 137 -2.07 11.35 0.78
CA GLU A 137 -1.51 11.40 -0.58
C GLU A 137 -0.21 10.60 -0.72
N LYS A 138 0.50 10.38 0.39
CA LYS A 138 1.72 9.55 0.47
C LYS A 138 1.42 8.07 0.72
N GLY A 139 0.17 7.71 0.90
CA GLY A 139 -0.25 6.38 1.36
C GLY A 139 -0.16 5.29 0.29
N ILE A 140 -0.28 4.05 0.77
CA ILE A 140 -0.30 2.84 -0.05
C ILE A 140 -1.69 2.21 0.02
N VAL A 141 -2.28 1.96 -1.14
CA VAL A 141 -3.52 1.19 -1.28
C VAL A 141 -3.17 -0.21 -1.78
N PHE A 142 -3.61 -1.22 -1.05
CA PHE A 142 -3.53 -2.61 -1.48
C PHE A 142 -4.92 -3.10 -1.90
N ILE A 143 -5.05 -3.49 -3.16
CA ILE A 143 -6.27 -4.08 -3.70
C ILE A 143 -6.09 -5.60 -3.70
N ASP A 144 -6.84 -6.28 -2.84
CA ASP A 144 -6.81 -7.75 -2.73
C ASP A 144 -7.85 -8.40 -3.63
N GLU A 145 -7.64 -9.67 -3.97
CA GLU A 145 -8.59 -10.49 -4.73
C GLU A 145 -8.98 -9.95 -6.11
N ILE A 146 -8.05 -9.28 -6.80
CA ILE A 146 -8.30 -8.67 -8.12
C ILE A 146 -8.69 -9.72 -9.19
N ASP A 147 -8.28 -10.96 -9.00
CA ASP A 147 -8.64 -12.11 -9.84
C ASP A 147 -10.15 -12.43 -9.81
N LYS A 148 -10.83 -12.08 -8.73
CA LYS A 148 -12.29 -12.30 -8.61
C LYS A 148 -13.12 -11.34 -9.47
N LEU A 149 -12.56 -10.23 -9.93
CA LEU A 149 -13.23 -9.30 -10.83
C LEU A 149 -13.54 -9.91 -12.20
N SER A 150 -12.80 -10.92 -12.62
CA SER A 150 -12.99 -11.58 -13.91
C SER A 150 -14.13 -12.62 -13.93
N GLY A 151 -14.78 -12.88 -12.78
CA GLY A 151 -15.75 -13.95 -12.61
C GLY A 151 -17.23 -13.54 -12.68
N THR A 152 -17.57 -12.26 -12.69
CA THR A 152 -18.96 -11.79 -12.80
C THR A 152 -19.42 -11.66 -14.26
N SER A 153 -19.48 -12.77 -14.98
CA SER A 153 -20.37 -12.85 -16.14
C SER A 153 -21.80 -12.98 -15.61
N SER A 154 -22.54 -11.88 -15.55
CA SER A 154 -23.99 -11.91 -15.34
C SER A 154 -24.61 -12.76 -16.44
N LYS A 155 -25.06 -13.96 -16.10
CA LYS A 155 -25.97 -14.73 -16.94
C LYS A 155 -27.29 -13.98 -17.00
N THR A 156 -27.42 -13.02 -17.88
CA THR A 156 -28.71 -12.53 -18.32
C THR A 156 -29.41 -13.66 -19.08
N ALA A 157 -30.67 -13.96 -18.73
CA ALA A 157 -31.50 -15.06 -19.21
C ALA A 157 -31.86 -14.95 -20.71
N SER A 158 -31.09 -14.28 -21.53
CA SER A 158 -31.26 -14.18 -22.98
C SER A 158 -29.89 -14.20 -23.64
N GLY A 159 -29.26 -15.36 -23.71
CA GLY A 159 -28.30 -15.81 -24.73
C GLY A 159 -27.15 -14.90 -25.23
N SER A 160 -26.89 -13.75 -24.63
CA SER A 160 -25.81 -12.85 -25.01
C SER A 160 -24.83 -12.66 -23.85
N THR A 161 -23.66 -13.22 -24.00
CA THR A 161 -22.53 -13.01 -23.07
C THR A 161 -21.97 -11.60 -23.28
N VAL A 162 -22.34 -10.64 -22.45
CA VAL A 162 -21.68 -9.34 -22.41
C VAL A 162 -20.57 -9.40 -21.40
N ILE A 163 -19.33 -9.44 -21.88
CA ILE A 163 -18.13 -9.34 -21.05
C ILE A 163 -17.92 -7.86 -20.76
N GLY A 164 -18.36 -7.39 -19.60
CA GLY A 164 -18.04 -6.06 -19.12
C GLY A 164 -16.56 -6.00 -18.69
N ARG A 165 -15.70 -5.50 -19.54
CA ARG A 165 -14.25 -5.27 -19.29
C ARG A 165 -13.89 -3.81 -19.12
N GLU A 166 -14.85 -2.95 -18.85
CA GLU A 166 -14.60 -1.52 -18.81
C GLU A 166 -14.81 -0.98 -17.41
N GLY A 167 -13.76 -0.62 -16.71
CA GLY A 167 -13.88 0.16 -15.49
C GLY A 167 -12.74 0.13 -14.47
N VAL A 168 -11.63 -0.54 -14.73
CA VAL A 168 -10.46 -0.44 -13.82
C VAL A 168 -9.19 -0.25 -14.65
N GLN A 169 -8.93 0.98 -15.00
CA GLN A 169 -7.60 1.47 -15.38
C GLN A 169 -7.11 2.49 -14.36
#